data_6ef36cafbe9d54e24d553c9f23cf498d
#
_entry.id   6ef36cafbe9d54e24d553c9f23cf498d
#
_cell.length_a   1.000
_cell.length_b   1.000
_cell.length_c   1.000
_cell.angle_alpha   90.00
_cell.angle_beta   90.00
_cell.angle_gamma   90.00
#
_symmetry.space_group_name_H-M   'P 1'
#
loop_
_entity.id
_entity.type
_entity.pdbx_description
1 polymer ?
#
loop_
_entity_poly.entity_id
_entity_poly.type
_entity_poly.pdbx_seq_one_letter_code
_entity_poly.pdbx_strand_id
1 'polypeptide(L)'
;AYEFDTFTKTYSAPEMFAMLDYFANDYAYSPEPEGCFADGVLTEGYQTYTYSDDFSYYAAGVPSTVNGFLLQKDMETVFPFYIDYYHTQYDTPDTYNEAVMRFNIAYYGALAMYIDQMPAADLDFTAQTARLTAAMDKDVMAQAGADVEAYQAALAELDEAAAAMRAKVV
;
A
#
# COMPACT_ATOMS: atom_id res chain seq x y z
N ALA A 1 -16.04 3.10 12.30
CA ALA A 1 -15.35 4.06 11.45
C ALA A 1 -14.95 5.24 12.32
N TYR A 2 -13.69 5.56 12.32
CA TYR A 2 -13.08 6.55 13.20
C TYR A 2 -13.03 7.91 12.55
N GLU A 3 -12.90 8.94 13.37
CA GLU A 3 -12.47 10.22 12.86
C GLU A 3 -11.00 10.12 12.47
N PHE A 4 -10.75 10.13 11.18
CA PHE A 4 -9.41 10.20 10.63
C PHE A 4 -9.13 11.63 10.23
N ASP A 5 -8.01 12.16 10.69
CA ASP A 5 -7.74 13.57 10.59
C ASP A 5 -7.31 13.94 9.17
N THR A 6 -6.26 13.56 8.59
CA THR A 6 -5.77 14.21 7.36
C THR A 6 -5.04 13.29 6.38
N PHE A 7 -4.82 12.04 6.71
CA PHE A 7 -4.06 11.11 5.89
C PHE A 7 -4.75 9.78 5.71
N THR A 8 -4.78 9.32 4.48
CA THR A 8 -5.04 7.93 4.17
C THR A 8 -3.74 7.26 3.83
N LYS A 9 -3.41 6.20 4.54
CA LYS A 9 -2.25 5.39 4.28
C LYS A 9 -2.69 4.04 3.73
N THR A 10 -2.27 3.73 2.51
CA THR A 10 -2.53 2.44 1.90
C THR A 10 -1.24 1.64 1.91
N TYR A 11 -1.28 0.46 2.50
CA TYR A 11 -0.18 -0.49 2.43
C TYR A 11 -0.41 -1.42 1.26
N SER A 12 0.62 -1.62 0.45
CA SER A 12 0.49 -2.50 -0.72
C SER A 12 1.79 -3.23 -1.05
N ALA A 13 1.67 -4.18 -1.94
CA ALA A 13 2.81 -4.73 -2.63
C ALA A 13 3.56 -3.61 -3.37
N PRO A 14 4.90 -3.60 -3.35
CA PRO A 14 5.70 -2.51 -3.93
C PRO A 14 5.41 -2.22 -5.39
N GLU A 15 5.10 -3.23 -6.16
CA GLU A 15 4.75 -3.11 -7.58
C GLU A 15 3.46 -2.33 -7.84
N MET A 16 2.64 -2.14 -6.82
CA MET A 16 1.39 -1.36 -6.92
C MET A 16 1.56 0.12 -6.57
N PHE A 17 2.69 0.54 -6.01
CA PHE A 17 2.86 1.89 -5.47
C PHE A 17 2.59 3.00 -6.48
N ALA A 18 3.22 2.93 -7.64
CA ALA A 18 3.07 3.97 -8.66
C ALA A 18 1.62 4.09 -9.14
N MET A 19 0.94 2.96 -9.31
CA MET A 19 -0.47 2.92 -9.71
C MET A 19 -1.39 3.52 -8.64
N LEU A 20 -1.18 3.16 -7.37
CA LEU A 20 -2.00 3.64 -6.27
C LEU A 20 -1.74 5.12 -5.97
N ASP A 21 -0.48 5.56 -6.06
CA ASP A 21 -0.11 6.96 -5.92
C ASP A 21 -0.75 7.82 -7.00
N TYR A 22 -0.66 7.40 -8.27
CA TYR A 22 -1.34 8.07 -9.37
C TYR A 22 -2.86 8.12 -9.16
N PHE A 23 -3.48 7.01 -8.78
CA PHE A 23 -4.91 6.98 -8.52
C PHE A 23 -5.31 7.93 -7.40
N ALA A 24 -4.55 7.94 -6.31
CA ALA A 24 -4.87 8.74 -5.14
C ALA A 24 -4.65 10.25 -5.34
N ASN A 25 -3.58 10.64 -6.03
CA ASN A 25 -3.12 12.02 -6.08
C ASN A 25 -3.33 12.70 -7.43
N ASP A 26 -3.32 11.96 -8.53
CA ASP A 26 -3.35 12.52 -9.89
C ASP A 26 -4.61 12.18 -10.68
N TYR A 27 -5.27 11.06 -10.37
CA TYR A 27 -6.47 10.62 -11.04
C TYR A 27 -7.69 11.37 -10.50
N ALA A 28 -7.87 12.62 -10.82
CA ALA A 28 -9.05 13.49 -10.59
C ALA A 28 -10.07 13.03 -9.50
N TYR A 29 -9.61 12.23 -8.54
CA TYR A 29 -10.41 11.75 -7.43
C TYR A 29 -10.43 12.82 -6.35
N SER A 30 -11.57 13.46 -6.18
CA SER A 30 -11.76 14.43 -5.11
C SER A 30 -12.26 13.69 -3.87
N PRO A 31 -11.46 13.61 -2.81
CA PRO A 31 -11.94 13.00 -1.58
C PRO A 31 -13.08 13.84 -1.00
N GLU A 32 -14.23 13.24 -0.87
CA GLU A 32 -15.34 13.79 -0.10
C GLU A 32 -15.61 12.87 1.08
N PRO A 33 -16.05 13.38 2.19
CA PRO A 33 -16.54 14.73 2.47
C PRO A 33 -15.44 15.70 2.85
N GLU A 34 -15.72 16.97 2.58
CA GLU A 34 -14.88 18.10 2.94
C GLU A 34 -14.48 18.04 4.42
N GLY A 35 -13.18 18.08 4.68
CA GLY A 35 -12.61 18.04 6.03
C GLY A 35 -12.11 16.68 6.52
N CYS A 36 -12.46 15.58 5.88
CA CYS A 36 -11.95 14.26 6.28
C CYS A 36 -10.52 14.00 5.83
N PHE A 37 -10.09 14.63 4.72
CA PHE A 37 -8.77 14.44 4.12
C PHE A 37 -8.25 15.74 3.54
N ALA A 38 -8.04 16.73 4.43
CA ALA A 38 -7.66 18.08 4.04
C ALA A 38 -6.31 18.14 3.29
N ASP A 39 -5.43 17.19 3.54
CA ASP A 39 -4.10 17.11 2.92
C ASP A 39 -4.01 16.05 1.81
N GLY A 40 -5.14 15.49 1.39
CA GLY A 40 -5.19 14.49 0.33
C GLY A 40 -4.99 13.05 0.80
N VAL A 41 -5.03 12.13 -0.16
CA VAL A 41 -4.78 10.71 0.07
C VAL A 41 -3.30 10.46 -0.15
N LEU A 42 -2.60 10.04 0.89
CA LEU A 42 -1.22 9.65 0.78
C LEU A 42 -1.10 8.14 0.60
N THR A 43 -0.55 7.73 -0.52
CA THR A 43 -0.19 6.34 -0.74
C THR A 43 1.26 6.15 -0.32
N GLU A 44 1.48 5.43 0.74
CA GLU A 44 2.80 4.95 1.08
C GLU A 44 2.85 3.45 0.86
N GLY A 45 3.66 3.07 -0.08
CA GLY A 45 3.92 1.69 -0.32
C GLY A 45 4.74 1.08 0.79
N TYR A 46 4.16 0.25 1.61
CA TYR A 46 4.87 -0.52 2.61
C TYR A 46 4.32 -1.90 2.80
N GLN A 47 5.28 -2.70 3.16
CA GLN A 47 5.20 -3.95 3.87
C GLN A 47 3.78 -4.46 4.06
N THR A 48 3.53 -5.52 3.37
CA THR A 48 2.52 -6.47 3.77
C THR A 48 2.83 -6.93 5.21
N TYR A 49 1.91 -6.67 6.09
CA TYR A 49 1.98 -7.22 7.44
C TYR A 49 1.65 -8.71 7.38
N THR A 50 2.45 -9.53 8.02
CA THR A 50 2.21 -10.97 8.11
C THR A 50 0.94 -11.33 8.90
N TYR A 51 0.31 -10.36 9.53
CA TYR A 51 -0.94 -10.53 10.32
C TYR A 51 -2.17 -9.99 9.63
N SER A 52 -2.05 -9.41 8.43
CA SER A 52 -3.21 -8.88 7.71
C SER A 52 -3.77 -9.90 6.74
N ASP A 53 -5.03 -9.76 6.42
CA ASP A 53 -5.77 -10.70 5.56
C ASP A 53 -5.24 -10.74 4.12
N ASP A 54 -4.63 -9.65 3.66
CA ASP A 54 -4.01 -9.55 2.34
C ASP A 54 -2.71 -10.35 2.21
N PHE A 55 -2.03 -10.64 3.32
CA PHE A 55 -0.75 -11.34 3.29
C PHE A 55 -0.82 -12.71 2.61
N SER A 56 -1.91 -13.44 2.77
CA SER A 56 -2.09 -14.75 2.14
C SER A 56 -2.13 -14.64 0.62
N TYR A 57 -2.71 -13.58 0.07
CA TYR A 57 -2.71 -13.30 -1.36
C TYR A 57 -1.32 -12.91 -1.85
N TYR A 58 -0.67 -12.01 -1.13
CA TYR A 58 0.70 -11.60 -1.45
C TYR A 58 1.68 -12.77 -1.41
N ALA A 59 1.60 -13.64 -0.40
CA ALA A 59 2.42 -14.83 -0.29
C ALA A 59 2.17 -15.83 -1.42
N ALA A 60 0.99 -15.80 -2.02
CA ALA A 60 0.64 -16.58 -3.22
C ALA A 60 1.06 -15.90 -4.54
N GLY A 61 1.76 -14.77 -4.49
CA GLY A 61 2.20 -14.02 -5.65
C GLY A 61 1.11 -13.13 -6.29
N VAL A 62 0.04 -12.85 -5.56
CA VAL A 62 -1.00 -11.93 -6.00
C VAL A 62 -0.75 -10.56 -5.37
N PRO A 63 -0.45 -9.51 -6.15
CA PRO A 63 -0.32 -8.17 -5.63
C PRO A 63 -1.57 -7.77 -4.84
N SER A 64 -1.37 -7.31 -3.63
CA SER A 64 -2.46 -6.99 -2.72
C SER A 64 -2.23 -5.69 -1.99
N THR A 65 -3.31 -5.09 -1.52
CA THR A 65 -3.28 -3.86 -0.74
C THR A 65 -4.13 -4.03 0.51
N VAL A 66 -3.65 -3.47 1.60
CA VAL A 66 -4.43 -3.31 2.82
C VAL A 66 -4.63 -1.83 3.11
N ASN A 67 -5.83 -1.52 3.49
CA ASN A 67 -6.21 -0.16 3.78
C ASN A 67 -5.96 0.12 5.25
N GLY A 68 -4.94 0.89 5.49
CA GLY A 68 -4.74 1.50 6.78
C GLY A 68 -5.09 2.98 6.69
N PHE A 69 -6.34 3.34 6.96
CA PHE A 69 -6.65 4.73 7.27
C PHE A 69 -6.10 5.03 8.64
N LEU A 70 -4.79 5.09 8.75
CA LEU A 70 -4.13 5.36 10.00
C LEU A 70 -3.82 6.84 10.09
N LEU A 71 -4.27 7.44 11.17
CA LEU A 71 -3.80 8.73 11.62
C LEU A 71 -2.27 8.66 11.77
N GLN A 72 -1.57 9.44 10.97
CA GLN A 72 -0.12 9.55 11.13
C GLN A 72 0.29 10.56 12.19
N LYS A 73 -0.57 11.52 12.46
CA LYS A 73 -0.18 12.71 13.22
C LYS A 73 -0.35 12.62 14.71
N ASP A 74 -1.19 11.73 15.17
CA ASP A 74 -1.58 11.82 16.58
C ASP A 74 -1.78 10.45 17.22
N MET A 75 -0.66 9.89 17.66
CA MET A 75 -0.68 8.67 18.47
C MET A 75 -1.46 8.86 19.77
N GLU A 76 -1.63 10.08 20.26
CA GLU A 76 -2.44 10.35 21.44
C GLU A 76 -3.93 10.16 21.17
N THR A 77 -4.38 10.43 19.96
CA THR A 77 -5.78 10.20 19.56
C THR A 77 -6.00 8.77 19.06
N VAL A 78 -5.05 8.21 18.34
CA VAL A 78 -5.16 6.84 17.77
C VAL A 78 -4.98 5.76 18.83
N PHE A 79 -4.05 5.98 19.74
CA PHE A 79 -3.69 4.97 20.72
C PHE A 79 -4.84 4.64 21.68
N PRO A 80 -5.61 5.62 22.23
CA PRO A 80 -6.80 5.33 23.02
C PRO A 80 -7.82 4.50 22.23
N PHE A 81 -8.01 4.78 20.94
CA PHE A 81 -8.94 4.01 20.12
C PHE A 81 -8.53 2.52 20.06
N TYR A 82 -7.28 2.21 19.77
CA TYR A 82 -6.81 0.81 19.72
C TYR A 82 -6.91 0.11 21.07
N ILE A 83 -6.77 0.83 22.18
CA ILE A 83 -6.88 0.25 23.51
C ILE A 83 -8.34 0.09 23.93
N ASP A 84 -9.16 1.11 23.68
CA ASP A 84 -10.50 1.18 24.28
C ASP A 84 -11.56 0.52 23.41
N TYR A 85 -11.40 0.52 22.09
CA TYR A 85 -12.46 0.11 21.16
C TYR A 85 -12.06 -1.06 20.25
N TYR A 86 -10.87 -1.03 19.64
CA TYR A 86 -10.49 -1.97 18.62
C TYR A 86 -10.49 -3.42 19.11
N HIS A 87 -11.25 -4.28 18.45
CA HIS A 87 -11.47 -5.67 18.84
C HIS A 87 -12.05 -5.87 20.24
N THR A 88 -12.82 -4.90 20.72
CA THR A 88 -13.51 -4.98 22.00
C THR A 88 -15.02 -4.90 21.84
N GLN A 89 -15.76 -5.22 22.91
CA GLN A 89 -17.21 -5.06 22.95
C GLN A 89 -17.67 -3.58 22.95
N TYR A 90 -16.76 -2.65 23.08
CA TYR A 90 -17.04 -1.21 23.09
C TYR A 90 -16.96 -0.58 21.70
N ASP A 91 -16.53 -1.35 20.69
CA ASP A 91 -16.64 -0.93 19.28
C ASP A 91 -18.10 -1.09 18.83
N THR A 92 -18.89 -0.10 19.16
CA THR A 92 -20.34 -0.04 18.95
C THR A 92 -20.69 0.93 17.83
N PRO A 93 -21.94 0.98 17.36
CA PRO A 93 -22.38 1.98 16.40
C PRO A 93 -22.13 3.44 16.79
N ASP A 94 -21.89 3.73 18.07
CA ASP A 94 -21.58 5.09 18.53
C ASP A 94 -20.19 5.56 18.03
N THR A 95 -19.31 4.64 17.63
CA THR A 95 -18.02 4.95 16.99
C THR A 95 -18.14 5.19 15.48
N TYR A 96 -19.35 5.05 14.92
CA TYR A 96 -19.59 5.20 13.50
C TYR A 96 -19.47 6.64 13.04
N ASN A 97 -18.64 6.87 12.01
CA ASN A 97 -18.57 8.14 11.30
C ASN A 97 -19.03 7.96 9.86
N GLU A 98 -20.19 8.53 9.54
CA GLU A 98 -20.82 8.40 8.22
C GLU A 98 -19.91 8.98 7.10
N ALA A 99 -19.26 10.09 7.36
CA ALA A 99 -18.41 10.77 6.40
C ALA A 99 -17.20 9.90 6.00
N VAL A 100 -16.54 9.32 6.98
CA VAL A 100 -15.42 8.38 6.77
C VAL A 100 -15.87 7.14 6.03
N MET A 101 -17.01 6.58 6.39
CA MET A 101 -17.56 5.39 5.72
C MET A 101 -17.92 5.68 4.26
N ARG A 102 -18.56 6.80 3.97
CA ARG A 102 -18.88 7.21 2.60
C ARG A 102 -17.62 7.40 1.76
N PHE A 103 -16.61 8.03 2.32
CA PHE A 103 -15.32 8.17 1.64
C PHE A 103 -14.70 6.82 1.31
N ASN A 104 -14.64 5.91 2.28
CA ASN A 104 -14.09 4.58 2.08
C ASN A 104 -14.80 3.82 0.95
N ILE A 105 -16.15 3.81 0.98
CA ILE A 105 -16.94 3.14 -0.06
C ILE A 105 -16.68 3.77 -1.43
N ALA A 106 -16.64 5.09 -1.51
CA ALA A 106 -16.42 5.81 -2.77
C ALA A 106 -14.99 5.56 -3.30
N TYR A 107 -13.98 5.69 -2.45
CA TYR A 107 -12.58 5.51 -2.81
C TYR A 107 -12.29 4.09 -3.31
N TYR A 108 -12.68 3.07 -2.55
CA TYR A 108 -12.42 1.69 -2.95
C TYR A 108 -13.28 1.22 -4.10
N GLY A 109 -14.51 1.70 -4.18
CA GLY A 109 -15.35 1.47 -5.34
C GLY A 109 -14.74 2.05 -6.62
N ALA A 110 -14.25 3.29 -6.55
CA ALA A 110 -13.55 3.94 -7.66
C ALA A 110 -12.25 3.22 -8.02
N LEU A 111 -11.44 2.82 -7.02
CA LEU A 111 -10.20 2.08 -7.24
C LEU A 111 -10.46 0.72 -7.92
N ALA A 112 -11.47 -0.01 -7.47
CA ALA A 112 -11.84 -1.27 -8.10
C ALA A 112 -12.27 -1.08 -9.57
N MET A 113 -13.06 -0.05 -9.85
CA MET A 113 -13.46 0.29 -11.22
C MET A 113 -12.28 0.77 -12.07
N TYR A 114 -11.35 1.51 -11.49
CA TYR A 114 -10.13 1.96 -12.15
C TYR A 114 -9.27 0.77 -12.58
N ILE A 115 -9.05 -0.20 -11.68
CA ILE A 115 -8.28 -1.41 -11.98
C ILE A 115 -9.01 -2.28 -13.02
N ASP A 116 -10.33 -2.44 -12.91
CA ASP A 116 -11.15 -3.24 -13.84
C ASP A 116 -11.12 -2.71 -15.28
N GLN A 117 -10.97 -1.40 -15.45
CA GLN A 117 -10.89 -0.77 -16.78
C GLN A 117 -9.52 -0.86 -17.43
N MET A 118 -8.49 -1.26 -16.72
CA MET A 118 -7.16 -1.40 -17.27
C MET A 118 -7.08 -2.65 -18.16
N PRO A 119 -6.58 -2.54 -19.41
CA PRO A 119 -6.35 -3.72 -20.26
C PRO A 119 -5.26 -4.64 -19.67
N ALA A 120 -4.34 -4.08 -18.90
CA ALA A 120 -3.39 -4.77 -18.03
C ALA A 120 -3.10 -3.89 -16.84
N ALA A 121 -2.93 -4.48 -15.64
CA ALA A 121 -2.59 -3.71 -14.46
C ALA A 121 -1.21 -3.04 -14.62
N ASP A 122 -1.11 -1.74 -14.32
CA ASP A 122 0.16 -1.00 -14.29
C ASP A 122 0.94 -1.39 -13.04
N LEU A 123 1.61 -2.53 -13.10
CA LEU A 123 2.45 -3.04 -12.03
C LEU A 123 3.93 -2.76 -12.34
N ASP A 124 4.59 -2.08 -11.39
CA ASP A 124 6.01 -1.75 -11.51
C ASP A 124 6.88 -2.70 -10.69
N PHE A 125 7.28 -3.82 -11.29
CA PHE A 125 8.14 -4.78 -10.61
C PHE A 125 9.59 -4.28 -10.39
N THR A 126 9.99 -3.14 -10.98
CA THR A 126 11.28 -2.52 -10.65
C THR A 126 11.32 -2.02 -9.20
N ALA A 127 10.18 -1.74 -8.59
CA ALA A 127 10.09 -1.44 -7.17
C ALA A 127 10.50 -2.62 -6.28
N GLN A 128 10.26 -3.86 -6.71
CA GLN A 128 10.70 -5.06 -5.99
C GLN A 128 12.23 -5.25 -6.10
N THR A 129 12.79 -5.10 -7.31
CA THR A 129 14.25 -5.22 -7.51
C THR A 129 15.01 -4.15 -6.76
N ALA A 130 14.50 -2.92 -6.73
CA ALA A 130 15.07 -1.84 -5.93
C ALA A 130 15.08 -2.17 -4.43
N ARG A 131 14.00 -2.73 -3.89
CA ARG A 131 13.94 -3.15 -2.48
C ARG A 131 14.88 -4.30 -2.16
N LEU A 132 14.95 -5.30 -3.02
CA LEU A 132 15.89 -6.42 -2.85
C LEU A 132 17.32 -5.91 -2.86
N THR A 133 17.64 -4.97 -3.76
CA THR A 133 18.97 -4.35 -3.83
C THR A 133 19.27 -3.55 -2.55
N ALA A 134 18.32 -2.77 -2.06
CA ALA A 134 18.50 -1.98 -0.83
C ALA A 134 18.63 -2.83 0.44
N ALA A 135 17.98 -4.01 0.46
CA ALA A 135 18.04 -4.93 1.60
C ALA A 135 19.30 -5.82 1.59
N MET A 136 20.09 -5.78 0.50
CA MET A 136 21.25 -6.64 0.36
C MET A 136 22.39 -6.18 1.28
N ASP A 137 22.76 -7.02 2.25
CA ASP A 137 23.99 -6.89 3.02
C ASP A 137 25.07 -7.79 2.41
N LYS A 138 25.95 -7.18 1.62
CA LYS A 138 26.98 -7.91 0.87
C LYS A 138 27.98 -8.62 1.78
N ASP A 139 28.27 -8.04 2.92
CA ASP A 139 29.24 -8.60 3.87
C ASP A 139 28.67 -9.84 4.56
N VAL A 140 27.41 -9.76 5.00
CA VAL A 140 26.70 -10.90 5.58
C VAL A 140 26.52 -12.02 4.55
N MET A 141 26.14 -11.68 3.33
CA MET A 141 26.01 -12.66 2.24
C MET A 141 27.31 -13.38 1.93
N ALA A 142 28.41 -12.62 1.82
CA ALA A 142 29.73 -13.20 1.57
C ALA A 142 30.20 -14.10 2.73
N GLN A 143 29.97 -13.68 3.98
CA GLN A 143 30.27 -14.51 5.17
C GLN A 143 29.43 -15.80 5.20
N ALA A 144 28.22 -15.76 4.70
CA ALA A 144 27.36 -16.94 4.55
C ALA A 144 27.75 -17.83 3.35
N GLY A 145 28.76 -17.45 2.56
CA GLY A 145 29.21 -18.20 1.39
C GLY A 145 28.31 -18.01 0.15
N ALA A 146 27.50 -16.96 0.11
CA ALA A 146 26.70 -16.66 -1.06
C ALA A 146 27.56 -16.00 -2.16
N ASP A 147 27.23 -16.29 -3.40
CA ASP A 147 27.82 -15.62 -4.57
C ASP A 147 27.11 -14.27 -4.78
N VAL A 148 27.71 -13.23 -4.21
CA VAL A 148 27.17 -11.86 -4.26
C VAL A 148 27.14 -11.31 -5.68
N GLU A 149 28.14 -11.62 -6.50
CA GLU A 149 28.23 -11.15 -7.88
C GLU A 149 27.13 -11.78 -8.75
N ALA A 150 26.95 -13.10 -8.64
CA ALA A 150 25.90 -13.80 -9.35
C ALA A 150 24.51 -13.30 -8.93
N TYR A 151 24.30 -13.03 -7.64
CA TYR A 151 23.03 -12.47 -7.14
C TYR A 151 22.75 -11.08 -7.70
N GLN A 152 23.78 -10.20 -7.74
CA GLN A 152 23.64 -8.86 -8.31
C GLN A 152 23.35 -8.89 -9.81
N ALA A 153 24.01 -9.79 -10.55
CA ALA A 153 23.74 -9.99 -11.97
C ALA A 153 22.30 -10.43 -12.22
N ALA A 154 21.82 -11.40 -11.45
CA ALA A 154 20.42 -11.87 -11.56
C ALA A 154 19.39 -10.77 -11.23
N LEU A 155 19.68 -9.92 -10.23
CA LEU A 155 18.83 -8.77 -9.94
C LEU A 155 18.80 -7.75 -11.08
N ALA A 156 19.94 -7.49 -11.72
CA ALA A 156 19.99 -6.57 -12.85
C ALA A 156 19.21 -7.11 -14.06
N GLU A 157 19.32 -8.40 -14.36
CA GLU A 157 18.52 -9.04 -15.42
C GLU A 157 17.00 -8.97 -15.12
N LEU A 158 16.62 -9.20 -13.86
CA LEU A 158 15.24 -9.10 -13.43
C LEU A 158 14.70 -7.67 -13.56
N ASP A 159 15.52 -6.69 -13.20
CA ASP A 159 15.16 -5.27 -13.30
C ASP A 159 14.95 -4.84 -14.75
N GLU A 160 15.84 -5.23 -15.65
CA GLU A 160 15.70 -4.97 -17.09
C GLU A 160 14.43 -5.63 -17.66
N ALA A 161 14.14 -6.86 -17.27
CA ALA A 161 12.94 -7.56 -17.69
C ALA A 161 11.66 -6.90 -17.16
N ALA A 162 11.66 -6.47 -15.90
CA ALA A 162 10.56 -5.74 -15.27
C ALA A 162 10.29 -4.41 -15.98
N ALA A 163 11.33 -3.61 -16.23
CA ALA A 163 11.23 -2.36 -16.96
C ALA A 163 10.72 -2.56 -18.40
N ALA A 164 11.23 -3.57 -19.10
CA ALA A 164 10.78 -3.89 -20.45
C ALA A 164 9.32 -4.38 -20.50
N MET A 165 8.86 -5.06 -19.48
CA MET A 165 7.46 -5.47 -19.35
C MET A 165 6.57 -4.24 -19.13
N ARG A 166 6.90 -3.38 -18.18
CA ARG A 166 6.14 -2.16 -17.89
C ARG A 166 6.02 -1.26 -19.10
N ALA A 167 7.09 -1.05 -19.85
CA ALA A 167 7.09 -0.26 -21.07
C ALA A 167 6.15 -0.77 -22.19
N LYS A 168 5.60 -1.96 -22.06
CA LYS A 168 4.60 -2.52 -23.00
C LYS A 168 3.17 -2.34 -22.50
N VAL A 169 2.99 -2.04 -21.23
CA VAL A 169 1.68 -1.88 -20.58
C VAL A 169 1.28 -0.40 -20.54
N VAL A 170 2.23 0.47 -20.34
CA VAL A 170 2.11 1.93 -20.31
C VAL A 170 2.53 2.48 -21.66
#